data_bf690c371c4d4c708790fa0b097fd666
#
_entry.id   bf690c371c4d4c708790fa0b097fd666
#
_cell.length_a   1.000
_cell.length_b   1.000
_cell.length_c   1.000
_cell.angle_alpha   90.00
_cell.angle_beta   90.00
_cell.angle_gamma   90.00
#
_symmetry.space_group_name_H-M   'P 1'
#
loop_
_entity.id
_entity.type
_entity.pdbx_description
1 polymer ?
#
loop_
_entity_poly.entity_id
_entity_poly.type
_entity_poly.pdbx_seq_one_letter_code
_entity_poly.pdbx_strand_id
1 'polypeptide(L)'
;MGYNGKRSRGSGRRDDGGLNRTMARVLLFPALLVYLELVFHIYMKTALVYAPVYVVFAIAAGFFLSALTLPWRRQANSLAAKILAVLISVIYGAEIIAKTILQSYYGPSALKMAAGNKLTDYSDVIASAVVRGIPIILILLLPSILLCLFGGRLVGFARFDLRFAGLVLGACVVFHILGLGVVHLPWKGDLTPAKLYQMDTNIDDQVEQLGLLTTLRLDVKHMIVPAKNTMGSDFEDIGNLAPNGSSSSSGDPAGSVSE
;
A
#
# COMPACT_ATOMS: atom_id res chain seq x y z
N MET A 1 72.58 -8.12 11.88
CA MET A 1 71.26 -8.64 12.06
C MET A 1 70.34 -7.48 12.40
N GLY A 2 69.62 -6.95 11.44
CA GLY A 2 68.72 -5.79 11.60
C GLY A 2 67.29 -6.26 11.43
N TYR A 3 66.48 -6.19 12.45
CA TYR A 3 65.07 -6.58 12.49
C TYR A 3 64.21 -5.37 12.05
N ASN A 4 63.72 -5.39 10.80
CA ASN A 4 62.87 -4.36 10.26
C ASN A 4 61.40 -4.67 10.60
N GLY A 5 60.90 -4.12 11.73
CA GLY A 5 59.50 -4.18 12.13
C GLY A 5 58.64 -3.23 11.28
N LYS A 6 58.00 -3.74 10.22
CA LYS A 6 56.94 -3.04 9.50
C LYS A 6 55.71 -2.91 10.42
N ARG A 7 55.53 -1.73 11.01
CA ARG A 7 54.29 -1.34 11.69
C ARG A 7 53.16 -1.21 10.65
N SER A 8 52.27 -2.15 10.65
CA SER A 8 50.97 -2.06 9.95
C SER A 8 50.12 -0.98 10.65
N ARG A 9 50.18 0.24 10.15
CA ARG A 9 49.22 1.31 10.47
C ARG A 9 48.27 1.46 9.26
N GLY A 10 46.98 1.21 9.44
CA GLY A 10 46.02 1.68 8.48
C GLY A 10 44.84 0.77 8.13
N SER A 11 44.03 0.31 9.12
CA SER A 11 42.77 -0.37 8.78
C SER A 11 41.50 0.27 9.36
N GLY A 12 41.61 1.41 10.09
CA GLY A 12 40.47 1.98 10.81
C GLY A 12 39.55 2.91 9.99
N ARG A 13 39.89 3.26 8.75
CA ARG A 13 39.13 4.34 8.02
C ARG A 13 38.39 3.87 6.78
N ARG A 14 38.39 2.57 6.48
CA ARG A 14 37.74 2.03 5.26
C ARG A 14 36.33 1.46 5.50
N ASP A 15 35.94 1.22 6.74
CA ASP A 15 34.68 0.53 7.04
C ASP A 15 33.44 1.45 7.11
N ASP A 16 33.62 2.74 7.47
CA ASP A 16 32.49 3.67 7.65
C ASP A 16 31.73 3.94 6.33
N GLY A 17 32.45 4.03 5.20
CA GLY A 17 31.82 4.23 3.90
C GLY A 17 31.03 3.03 3.39
N GLY A 18 31.42 1.82 3.79
CA GLY A 18 30.74 0.57 3.44
C GLY A 18 29.42 0.42 4.19
N LEU A 19 29.47 0.67 5.50
CA LEU A 19 28.30 0.57 6.38
C LEU A 19 27.21 1.58 5.96
N ASN A 20 27.57 2.83 5.71
CA ASN A 20 26.63 3.87 5.29
C ASN A 20 25.92 3.51 3.98
N ARG A 21 26.62 2.94 3.00
CA ARG A 21 26.03 2.50 1.72
C ARG A 21 25.09 1.30 1.90
N THR A 22 25.42 0.39 2.81
CA THR A 22 24.55 -0.75 3.14
C THR A 22 23.28 -0.27 3.82
N MET A 23 23.38 0.62 4.80
CA MET A 23 22.22 1.24 5.45
C MET A 23 21.34 1.99 4.45
N ALA A 24 21.96 2.79 3.58
CA ALA A 24 21.24 3.50 2.52
C ALA A 24 20.47 2.52 1.60
N ARG A 25 21.04 1.34 1.32
CA ARG A 25 20.36 0.31 0.50
C ARG A 25 19.17 -0.32 1.21
N VAL A 26 19.31 -0.65 2.49
CA VAL A 26 18.21 -1.25 3.28
C VAL A 26 17.07 -0.25 3.49
N LEU A 27 17.39 1.02 3.75
CA LEU A 27 16.42 2.07 4.02
C LEU A 27 15.83 2.70 2.75
N LEU A 28 16.32 2.32 1.56
CA LEU A 28 15.87 2.90 0.29
C LEU A 28 14.35 2.81 0.10
N PHE A 29 13.79 1.59 0.16
CA PHE A 29 12.36 1.40 -0.02
C PHE A 29 11.52 1.90 1.16
N PRO A 30 11.89 1.69 2.44
CA PRO A 30 11.20 2.34 3.55
C PRO A 30 11.09 3.86 3.39
N ALA A 31 12.20 4.53 3.07
CA ALA A 31 12.20 5.99 2.87
C ALA A 31 11.38 6.41 1.65
N LEU A 32 11.48 5.66 0.55
CA LEU A 32 10.68 5.91 -0.66
C LEU A 32 9.18 5.81 -0.38
N LEU A 33 8.74 4.72 0.28
CA LEU A 33 7.32 4.49 0.53
C LEU A 33 6.75 5.49 1.53
N VAL A 34 7.49 5.83 2.58
CA VAL A 34 7.08 6.89 3.52
C VAL A 34 6.96 8.24 2.79
N TYR A 35 7.91 8.57 1.92
CA TYR A 35 7.83 9.77 1.10
C TYR A 35 6.57 9.80 0.23
N LEU A 36 6.31 8.71 -0.50
CA LEU A 36 5.15 8.60 -1.39
C LEU A 36 3.84 8.71 -0.63
N GLU A 37 3.69 8.03 0.52
CA GLU A 37 2.49 8.12 1.35
C GLU A 37 2.28 9.54 1.89
N LEU A 38 3.32 10.18 2.42
CA LEU A 38 3.21 11.54 2.96
C LEU A 38 2.85 12.55 1.87
N VAL A 39 3.54 12.52 0.72
CA VAL A 39 3.25 13.43 -0.41
C VAL A 39 1.83 13.21 -0.93
N PHE A 40 1.40 11.95 -1.04
CA PHE A 40 0.06 11.59 -1.46
C PHE A 40 -1.00 12.18 -0.52
N HIS A 41 -0.88 11.95 0.79
CA HIS A 41 -1.83 12.41 1.78
C HIS A 41 -1.86 13.94 1.93
N ILE A 42 -0.70 14.61 1.84
CA ILE A 42 -0.62 16.08 1.83
C ILE A 42 -1.33 16.65 0.60
N TYR A 43 -1.11 16.05 -0.59
CA TYR A 43 -1.73 16.51 -1.82
C TYR A 43 -3.26 16.30 -1.81
N MET A 44 -3.70 15.12 -1.36
CA MET A 44 -5.12 14.78 -1.27
C MET A 44 -5.84 15.45 -0.11
N LYS A 45 -5.11 16.19 0.74
CA LYS A 45 -5.62 16.91 1.93
C LYS A 45 -6.38 15.99 2.90
N THR A 46 -5.94 14.74 3.01
CA THR A 46 -6.50 13.77 3.96
C THR A 46 -6.06 14.05 5.38
N ALA A 47 -6.73 13.45 6.36
CA ALA A 47 -6.47 13.71 7.77
C ALA A 47 -5.11 13.15 8.21
N LEU A 48 -4.12 14.04 8.40
CA LEU A 48 -2.75 13.67 8.83
C LEU A 48 -2.70 13.06 10.26
N VAL A 49 -3.80 13.08 11.00
CA VAL A 49 -3.88 12.44 12.32
C VAL A 49 -3.61 10.93 12.22
N TYR A 50 -3.93 10.31 11.09
CA TYR A 50 -3.69 8.90 10.83
C TYR A 50 -2.27 8.59 10.30
N ALA A 51 -1.39 9.60 10.19
CA ALA A 51 -0.01 9.42 9.73
C ALA A 51 0.76 8.28 10.43
N PRO A 52 0.64 8.07 11.75
CA PRO A 52 1.30 6.95 12.40
C PRO A 52 0.92 5.59 11.83
N VAL A 53 -0.33 5.41 11.40
CA VAL A 53 -0.82 4.15 10.83
C VAL A 53 -0.14 3.88 9.48
N TYR A 54 -0.34 4.78 8.50
CA TYR A 54 0.17 4.52 7.15
C TYR A 54 1.70 4.61 7.05
N VAL A 55 2.36 5.42 7.87
CA VAL A 55 3.83 5.48 7.89
C VAL A 55 4.44 4.17 8.39
N VAL A 56 3.90 3.58 9.47
CA VAL A 56 4.42 2.31 9.99
C VAL A 56 4.23 1.17 9.00
N PHE A 57 3.08 1.11 8.33
CA PHE A 57 2.86 0.11 7.28
C PHE A 57 3.73 0.36 6.03
N ALA A 58 3.97 1.62 5.64
CA ALA A 58 4.88 1.95 4.56
C ALA A 58 6.32 1.51 4.87
N ILE A 59 6.79 1.71 6.11
CA ILE A 59 8.09 1.21 6.57
C ILE A 59 8.15 -0.32 6.48
N ALA A 60 7.12 -1.02 6.98
CA ALA A 60 7.05 -2.48 6.90
C ALA A 60 7.12 -2.99 5.46
N ALA A 61 6.31 -2.42 4.56
CA ALA A 61 6.31 -2.76 3.14
C ALA A 61 7.66 -2.44 2.47
N GLY A 62 8.30 -1.34 2.85
CA GLY A 62 9.61 -0.96 2.38
C GLY A 62 10.69 -1.97 2.78
N PHE A 63 10.68 -2.47 4.01
CA PHE A 63 11.58 -3.53 4.43
C PHE A 63 11.31 -4.84 3.68
N PHE A 64 10.05 -5.17 3.40
CA PHE A 64 9.70 -6.32 2.58
C PHE A 64 10.32 -6.23 1.18
N LEU A 65 10.16 -5.11 0.48
CA LEU A 65 10.74 -4.88 -0.85
C LEU A 65 12.28 -4.88 -0.80
N SER A 66 12.87 -4.32 0.26
CA SER A 66 14.31 -4.39 0.49
C SER A 66 14.77 -5.85 0.63
N ALA A 67 14.13 -6.63 1.50
CA ALA A 67 14.47 -8.04 1.73
C ALA A 67 14.36 -8.88 0.45
N LEU A 68 13.31 -8.64 -0.36
CA LEU A 68 13.08 -9.36 -1.61
C LEU A 68 14.19 -9.13 -2.63
N THR A 69 14.75 -7.92 -2.70
CA THR A 69 15.73 -7.54 -3.73
C THR A 69 17.19 -7.69 -3.29
N LEU A 70 17.49 -7.71 -1.98
CA LEU A 70 18.85 -7.79 -1.44
C LEU A 70 19.66 -9.04 -1.88
N PRO A 71 19.09 -10.26 -1.98
CA PRO A 71 19.85 -11.47 -2.35
C PRO A 71 20.27 -11.50 -3.82
N TRP A 72 19.72 -10.62 -4.65
CA TRP A 72 19.95 -10.64 -6.09
C TRP A 72 21.37 -10.15 -6.43
N ARG A 73 21.87 -10.59 -7.60
CA ARG A 73 23.18 -10.13 -8.11
C ARG A 73 23.17 -8.60 -8.26
N ARG A 74 24.33 -7.97 -8.08
CA ARG A 74 24.48 -6.49 -8.07
C ARG A 74 23.73 -5.77 -9.19
N GLN A 75 23.85 -6.25 -10.44
CA GLN A 75 23.17 -5.64 -11.59
C GLN A 75 21.64 -5.82 -11.51
N ALA A 76 21.18 -7.05 -11.22
CA ALA A 76 19.76 -7.36 -11.08
C ALA A 76 19.14 -6.60 -9.89
N ASN A 77 19.83 -6.50 -8.76
CA ASN A 77 19.40 -5.74 -7.60
C ASN A 77 19.24 -4.24 -7.93
N SER A 78 20.23 -3.65 -8.64
CA SER A 78 20.15 -2.25 -9.05
C SER A 78 19.00 -2.00 -10.02
N LEU A 79 18.85 -2.88 -11.02
CA LEU A 79 17.78 -2.76 -12.02
C LEU A 79 16.39 -2.94 -11.36
N ALA A 80 16.23 -4.00 -10.56
CA ALA A 80 14.98 -4.26 -9.85
C ALA A 80 14.59 -3.10 -8.92
N ALA A 81 15.55 -2.54 -8.17
CA ALA A 81 15.28 -1.41 -7.29
C ALA A 81 14.78 -0.18 -8.07
N LYS A 82 15.36 0.12 -9.23
CA LYS A 82 14.94 1.24 -10.08
C LYS A 82 13.57 1.00 -10.70
N ILE A 83 13.33 -0.19 -11.25
CA ILE A 83 12.03 -0.56 -11.83
C ILE A 83 10.94 -0.50 -10.78
N LEU A 84 11.14 -1.10 -9.59
CA LEU A 84 10.16 -1.08 -8.51
C LEU A 84 9.89 0.33 -8.01
N ALA A 85 10.93 1.16 -7.86
CA ALA A 85 10.76 2.54 -7.43
C ALA A 85 9.90 3.34 -8.41
N VAL A 86 10.17 3.23 -9.71
CA VAL A 86 9.39 3.89 -10.76
C VAL A 86 7.97 3.35 -10.79
N LEU A 87 7.80 2.02 -10.78
CA LEU A 87 6.49 1.38 -10.84
C LEU A 87 5.59 1.82 -9.67
N ILE A 88 6.11 1.82 -8.46
CA ILE A 88 5.34 2.24 -7.28
C ILE A 88 4.99 3.73 -7.39
N SER A 89 5.92 4.60 -7.78
CA SER A 89 5.64 6.02 -7.97
C SER A 89 4.57 6.27 -9.04
N VAL A 90 4.55 5.48 -10.11
CA VAL A 90 3.52 5.53 -11.16
C VAL A 90 2.17 5.08 -10.62
N ILE A 91 2.10 4.05 -9.79
CA ILE A 91 0.86 3.60 -9.14
C ILE A 91 0.25 4.72 -8.30
N TYR A 92 1.05 5.40 -7.46
CA TYR A 92 0.57 6.57 -6.70
C TYR A 92 0.06 7.68 -7.59
N GLY A 93 0.77 7.97 -8.70
CA GLY A 93 0.32 8.96 -9.69
C GLY A 93 -0.99 8.58 -10.37
N ALA A 94 -1.16 7.32 -10.73
CA ALA A 94 -2.37 6.79 -11.34
C ALA A 94 -3.58 6.90 -10.41
N GLU A 95 -3.41 6.60 -9.12
CA GLU A 95 -4.48 6.72 -8.12
C GLU A 95 -4.91 8.17 -7.89
N ILE A 96 -3.97 9.12 -7.91
CA ILE A 96 -4.30 10.56 -7.86
C ILE A 96 -5.14 10.96 -9.07
N ILE A 97 -4.77 10.51 -10.27
CA ILE A 97 -5.53 10.80 -11.49
C ILE A 97 -6.92 10.16 -11.41
N ALA A 98 -6.99 8.88 -11.03
CA ALA A 98 -8.24 8.15 -10.87
C ALA A 98 -9.18 8.85 -9.87
N LYS A 99 -8.69 9.22 -8.70
CA LYS A 99 -9.47 9.98 -7.69
C LYS A 99 -9.96 11.33 -8.23
N THR A 100 -9.14 12.01 -9.03
CA THR A 100 -9.50 13.31 -9.60
C THR A 100 -10.64 13.19 -10.63
N ILE A 101 -10.65 12.11 -11.41
CA ILE A 101 -11.67 11.88 -12.46
C ILE A 101 -12.95 11.27 -11.87
N LEU A 102 -12.79 10.26 -11.05
CA LEU A 102 -13.86 9.35 -10.62
C LEU A 102 -14.39 9.68 -9.22
N GLN A 103 -13.76 10.64 -8.54
CA GLN A 103 -14.08 11.07 -7.17
C GLN A 103 -13.98 9.94 -6.11
N SER A 104 -13.44 8.78 -6.50
CA SER A 104 -13.19 7.63 -5.64
C SER A 104 -11.85 6.98 -5.96
N TYR A 105 -11.23 6.30 -5.00
CA TYR A 105 -10.03 5.51 -5.26
C TYR A 105 -10.40 4.19 -5.92
N TYR A 106 -9.48 3.71 -6.78
CA TYR A 106 -9.69 2.49 -7.55
C TYR A 106 -8.61 1.48 -7.22
N GLY A 107 -8.95 0.51 -6.39
CA GLY A 107 -8.09 -0.63 -6.15
C GLY A 107 -8.00 -1.58 -7.37
N PRO A 108 -7.10 -2.58 -7.32
CA PRO A 108 -6.96 -3.62 -8.34
C PRO A 108 -8.26 -4.36 -8.69
N SER A 109 -9.18 -4.53 -7.74
CA SER A 109 -10.51 -5.12 -7.93
C SER A 109 -11.35 -4.30 -8.91
N ALA A 110 -11.38 -2.98 -8.74
CA ALA A 110 -12.12 -2.08 -9.62
C ALA A 110 -11.50 -2.00 -11.03
N LEU A 111 -10.18 -2.10 -11.13
CA LEU A 111 -9.50 -2.17 -12.43
C LEU A 111 -9.92 -3.40 -13.23
N LYS A 112 -10.13 -4.54 -12.56
CA LYS A 112 -10.65 -5.76 -13.18
C LYS A 112 -12.07 -5.57 -13.74
N MET A 113 -12.93 -4.82 -13.04
CA MET A 113 -14.27 -4.48 -13.51
C MET A 113 -14.21 -3.46 -14.66
N ALA A 114 -13.32 -2.48 -14.60
CA ALA A 114 -13.18 -1.46 -15.64
C ALA A 114 -12.59 -2.00 -16.95
N ALA A 115 -11.83 -3.08 -16.92
CA ALA A 115 -11.24 -3.71 -18.11
C ALA A 115 -12.26 -4.23 -19.12
N GLY A 116 -13.54 -4.38 -18.71
CA GLY A 116 -14.66 -4.70 -19.60
C GLY A 116 -15.32 -3.51 -20.29
N ASN A 117 -15.04 -2.28 -19.87
CA ASN A 117 -15.64 -1.06 -20.39
C ASN A 117 -14.70 -0.36 -21.39
N LYS A 118 -15.29 0.30 -22.41
CA LYS A 118 -14.53 1.07 -23.41
C LYS A 118 -13.94 2.35 -22.76
N LEU A 119 -12.74 2.23 -22.17
CA LEU A 119 -11.99 3.38 -21.63
C LEU A 119 -11.65 4.44 -22.70
N THR A 120 -11.71 4.06 -23.99
CA THR A 120 -11.47 4.96 -25.12
C THR A 120 -12.40 6.16 -25.17
N ASP A 121 -13.64 6.02 -24.70
CA ASP A 121 -14.65 7.10 -24.76
C ASP A 121 -14.35 8.23 -23.75
N TYR A 122 -13.42 8.00 -22.81
CA TYR A 122 -13.01 8.96 -21.79
C TYR A 122 -11.58 9.51 -22.00
N SER A 123 -10.99 9.28 -23.18
CA SER A 123 -9.59 9.64 -23.48
C SER A 123 -9.27 11.11 -23.21
N ASP A 124 -10.16 12.04 -23.60
CA ASP A 124 -9.95 13.47 -23.44
C ASP A 124 -10.00 13.91 -21.97
N VAL A 125 -10.90 13.30 -21.18
CA VAL A 125 -11.01 13.55 -19.74
C VAL A 125 -9.75 13.05 -19.03
N ILE A 126 -9.30 11.84 -19.38
CA ILE A 126 -8.06 11.25 -18.83
C ILE A 126 -6.87 12.12 -19.22
N ALA A 127 -6.73 12.52 -20.48
CA ALA A 127 -5.64 13.36 -20.94
C ALA A 127 -5.61 14.71 -20.18
N SER A 128 -6.76 15.35 -20.00
CA SER A 128 -6.86 16.61 -19.27
C SER A 128 -6.48 16.46 -17.79
N ALA A 129 -6.88 15.36 -17.14
CA ALA A 129 -6.52 15.06 -15.75
C ALA A 129 -5.03 14.76 -15.60
N VAL A 130 -4.45 14.01 -16.53
CA VAL A 130 -3.00 13.76 -16.57
C VAL A 130 -2.23 15.07 -16.69
N VAL A 131 -2.60 15.94 -17.62
CA VAL A 131 -1.94 17.25 -17.82
C VAL A 131 -2.00 18.10 -16.55
N ARG A 132 -3.16 18.16 -15.89
CA ARG A 132 -3.31 18.87 -14.60
C ARG A 132 -2.50 18.22 -13.48
N GLY A 133 -2.34 16.88 -13.51
CA GLY A 133 -1.59 16.10 -12.54
C GLY A 133 -0.07 16.09 -12.75
N ILE A 134 0.46 16.62 -13.87
CA ILE A 134 1.91 16.60 -14.15
C ILE A 134 2.77 17.08 -12.97
N PRO A 135 2.47 18.22 -12.30
CA PRO A 135 3.33 18.71 -11.21
C PRO A 135 3.44 17.70 -10.07
N ILE A 136 2.32 17.13 -9.63
CA ILE A 136 2.34 16.15 -8.52
C ILE A 136 2.98 14.82 -8.95
N ILE A 137 2.75 14.38 -10.18
CA ILE A 137 3.38 13.17 -10.73
C ILE A 137 4.91 13.34 -10.75
N LEU A 138 5.42 14.51 -11.15
CA LEU A 138 6.86 14.80 -11.12
C LEU A 138 7.41 14.78 -9.68
N ILE A 139 6.68 15.32 -8.71
CA ILE A 139 7.07 15.28 -7.29
C ILE A 139 7.11 13.82 -6.81
N LEU A 140 6.12 13.00 -7.12
CA LEU A 140 6.10 11.58 -6.76
C LEU A 140 7.22 10.78 -7.43
N LEU A 141 7.56 11.10 -8.68
CA LEU A 141 8.65 10.45 -9.41
C LEU A 141 10.03 10.94 -8.99
N LEU A 142 10.15 12.08 -8.31
CA LEU A 142 11.42 12.70 -7.96
C LEU A 142 12.42 11.73 -7.30
N PRO A 143 12.09 10.98 -6.23
CA PRO A 143 13.05 10.06 -5.62
C PRO A 143 13.44 8.91 -6.56
N SER A 144 12.52 8.45 -7.40
CA SER A 144 12.79 7.41 -8.40
C SER A 144 13.72 7.90 -9.51
N ILE A 145 13.55 9.14 -9.97
CA ILE A 145 14.45 9.81 -10.92
C ILE A 145 15.84 9.96 -10.30
N LEU A 146 15.93 10.46 -9.06
CA LEU A 146 17.20 10.60 -8.35
C LEU A 146 17.89 9.24 -8.17
N LEU A 147 17.14 8.19 -7.88
CA LEU A 147 17.67 6.82 -7.79
C LEU A 147 18.18 6.33 -9.14
N CYS A 148 17.51 6.63 -10.24
CA CYS A 148 17.96 6.25 -11.58
C CYS A 148 19.26 6.95 -11.97
N LEU A 149 19.38 8.26 -11.68
CA LEU A 149 20.53 9.07 -12.06
C LEU A 149 21.74 8.86 -11.13
N PHE A 150 21.50 8.84 -9.83
CA PHE A 150 22.55 8.86 -8.81
C PHE A 150 22.63 7.56 -7.98
N GLY A 151 21.76 6.57 -8.21
CA GLY A 151 21.67 5.38 -7.39
C GLY A 151 22.99 4.61 -7.26
N GLY A 152 23.81 4.58 -8.30
CA GLY A 152 25.12 3.93 -8.25
C GLY A 152 26.15 4.62 -7.33
N ARG A 153 25.95 5.91 -7.05
CA ARG A 153 26.80 6.71 -6.16
C ARG A 153 26.28 6.74 -4.72
N LEU A 154 24.97 6.83 -4.56
CA LEU A 154 24.28 7.00 -3.26
C LEU A 154 24.05 5.66 -2.56
N VAL A 155 23.76 4.62 -3.32
CA VAL A 155 23.31 3.32 -2.80
C VAL A 155 24.30 2.24 -3.19
N GLY A 156 24.80 1.49 -2.22
CA GLY A 156 25.69 0.34 -2.43
C GLY A 156 24.92 -0.88 -2.91
N PHE A 157 24.75 -1.03 -4.23
CA PHE A 157 24.17 -2.26 -4.77
C PHE A 157 25.20 -3.39 -4.73
N ALA A 158 25.17 -4.17 -3.66
CA ALA A 158 25.95 -5.39 -3.51
C ALA A 158 24.98 -6.59 -3.41
N ARG A 159 25.50 -7.80 -3.60
CA ARG A 159 24.78 -9.01 -3.21
C ARG A 159 24.95 -9.22 -1.73
N PHE A 160 23.86 -9.35 -1.01
CA PHE A 160 23.84 -9.64 0.42
C PHE A 160 23.54 -11.11 0.66
N ASP A 161 24.01 -11.62 1.77
CA ASP A 161 23.71 -12.99 2.19
C ASP A 161 22.21 -13.14 2.50
N LEU A 162 21.68 -14.34 2.28
CA LEU A 162 20.28 -14.67 2.57
C LEU A 162 19.96 -14.46 4.07
N ARG A 163 20.95 -14.67 4.95
CA ARG A 163 20.80 -14.41 6.40
C ARG A 163 20.52 -12.93 6.69
N PHE A 164 21.22 -12.03 5.99
CA PHE A 164 21.02 -10.60 6.14
C PHE A 164 19.65 -10.17 5.59
N ALA A 165 19.23 -10.72 4.43
CA ALA A 165 17.89 -10.50 3.90
C ALA A 165 16.79 -11.02 4.87
N GLY A 166 17.04 -12.14 5.55
CA GLY A 166 16.17 -12.66 6.61
C GLY A 166 16.05 -11.72 7.80
N LEU A 167 17.15 -11.06 8.22
CA LEU A 167 17.11 -10.06 9.28
C LEU A 167 16.27 -8.84 8.87
N VAL A 168 16.41 -8.36 7.63
CA VAL A 168 15.60 -7.26 7.09
C VAL A 168 14.12 -7.67 7.00
N LEU A 169 13.83 -8.91 6.63
CA LEU A 169 12.48 -9.46 6.66
C LEU A 169 11.93 -9.54 8.09
N GLY A 170 12.77 -9.86 9.07
CA GLY A 170 12.42 -9.79 10.49
C GLY A 170 12.00 -8.37 10.92
N ALA A 171 12.73 -7.35 10.46
CA ALA A 171 12.33 -5.95 10.66
C ALA A 171 10.97 -5.64 10.03
N CYS A 172 10.68 -6.15 8.82
CA CYS A 172 9.36 -6.03 8.20
C CYS A 172 8.26 -6.58 9.12
N VAL A 173 8.45 -7.79 9.68
CA VAL A 173 7.47 -8.42 10.58
C VAL A 173 7.26 -7.57 11.84
N VAL A 174 8.34 -7.08 12.45
CA VAL A 174 8.26 -6.22 13.65
C VAL A 174 7.45 -4.95 13.34
N PHE A 175 7.78 -4.23 12.25
CA PHE A 175 7.02 -3.04 11.86
C PHE A 175 5.57 -3.35 11.47
N HIS A 176 5.31 -4.51 10.90
CA HIS A 176 3.94 -4.93 10.61
C HIS A 176 3.12 -5.16 11.89
N ILE A 177 3.71 -5.83 12.90
CA ILE A 177 3.08 -6.02 14.22
C ILE A 177 2.86 -4.68 14.91
N LEU A 178 3.83 -3.77 14.85
CA LEU A 178 3.67 -2.41 15.37
C LEU A 178 2.53 -1.68 14.65
N GLY A 179 2.43 -1.80 13.32
CA GLY A 179 1.32 -1.23 12.54
C GLY A 179 -0.04 -1.76 13.00
N LEU A 180 -0.17 -3.07 13.21
CA LEU A 180 -1.39 -3.66 13.78
C LEU A 180 -1.68 -3.10 15.18
N GLY A 181 -0.66 -2.91 16.03
CA GLY A 181 -0.82 -2.26 17.33
C GLY A 181 -1.35 -0.83 17.21
N VAL A 182 -0.80 -0.03 16.29
CA VAL A 182 -1.24 1.35 16.05
C VAL A 182 -2.67 1.40 15.53
N VAL A 183 -3.06 0.48 14.65
CA VAL A 183 -4.44 0.36 14.14
C VAL A 183 -5.45 0.15 15.28
N HIS A 184 -5.09 -0.62 16.32
CA HIS A 184 -5.96 -0.92 17.45
C HIS A 184 -5.92 0.13 18.58
N LEU A 185 -5.23 1.25 18.41
CA LEU A 185 -5.33 2.36 19.36
C LEU A 185 -6.76 2.91 19.42
N PRO A 186 -7.14 3.58 20.53
CA PRO A 186 -8.49 4.14 20.69
C PRO A 186 -8.67 5.41 19.83
N TRP A 187 -8.85 5.19 18.53
CA TRP A 187 -9.16 6.26 17.59
C TRP A 187 -10.58 6.77 17.80
N LYS A 188 -10.78 8.07 17.58
CA LYS A 188 -12.12 8.70 17.66
C LYS A 188 -12.87 8.50 16.34
N GLY A 189 -14.17 8.26 16.41
CA GLY A 189 -15.06 8.12 15.25
C GLY A 189 -15.74 6.75 15.17
N ASP A 190 -16.77 6.64 14.35
CA ASP A 190 -17.53 5.40 14.16
C ASP A 190 -16.78 4.39 13.28
N LEU A 191 -16.06 4.87 12.26
CA LEU A 191 -15.19 4.09 11.41
C LEU A 191 -13.74 4.27 11.87
N THR A 192 -13.26 3.33 12.68
CA THR A 192 -11.88 3.34 13.18
C THR A 192 -10.96 2.57 12.21
N PRO A 193 -9.63 2.85 12.20
CA PRO A 193 -8.67 2.09 11.40
C PRO A 193 -8.76 0.58 11.60
N ALA A 194 -9.10 0.11 12.81
CA ALA A 194 -9.27 -1.31 13.12
C ALA A 194 -10.46 -1.94 12.39
N LYS A 195 -11.59 -1.24 12.35
CA LYS A 195 -12.77 -1.68 11.59
C LYS A 195 -12.49 -1.69 10.10
N LEU A 196 -11.90 -0.61 9.57
CA LEU A 196 -11.57 -0.48 8.16
C LEU A 196 -10.57 -1.54 7.69
N TYR A 197 -9.63 -1.95 8.55
CA TYR A 197 -8.67 -3.01 8.23
C TYR A 197 -9.33 -4.38 8.03
N GLN A 198 -10.52 -4.60 8.59
CA GLN A 198 -11.28 -5.85 8.48
C GLN A 198 -12.38 -5.81 7.42
N MET A 199 -12.84 -4.61 7.06
CA MET A 199 -13.89 -4.40 6.06
C MET A 199 -13.35 -4.47 4.64
N ASP A 200 -14.21 -4.89 3.70
CA ASP A 200 -13.95 -4.88 2.24
C ASP A 200 -14.67 -3.73 1.53
N THR A 201 -15.44 -2.96 2.27
CA THR A 201 -16.24 -1.84 1.77
C THR A 201 -15.61 -0.53 2.21
N ASN A 202 -15.76 0.54 1.41
CA ASN A 202 -15.31 1.89 1.75
C ASN A 202 -13.79 2.12 1.54
N ILE A 203 -13.35 1.93 0.28
CA ILE A 203 -11.95 2.12 -0.13
C ILE A 203 -11.47 3.55 0.18
N ASP A 204 -12.34 4.56 0.08
CA ASP A 204 -11.97 5.95 0.32
C ASP A 204 -11.50 6.17 1.78
N ASP A 205 -12.26 5.70 2.76
CA ASP A 205 -11.89 5.79 4.17
C ASP A 205 -10.69 4.89 4.50
N GLN A 206 -10.56 3.73 3.84
CA GLN A 206 -9.39 2.87 3.99
C GLN A 206 -8.12 3.59 3.53
N VAL A 207 -8.15 4.25 2.37
CA VAL A 207 -6.99 5.02 1.88
C VAL A 207 -6.67 6.16 2.82
N GLU A 208 -7.68 6.88 3.32
CA GLU A 208 -7.47 8.02 4.23
C GLU A 208 -6.83 7.60 5.55
N GLN A 209 -7.27 6.49 6.15
CA GLN A 209 -6.84 6.09 7.50
C GLN A 209 -5.71 5.06 7.51
N LEU A 210 -5.69 4.12 6.55
CA LEU A 210 -4.69 3.04 6.49
C LEU A 210 -3.55 3.33 5.51
N GLY A 211 -3.74 4.29 4.61
CA GLY A 211 -2.82 4.61 3.52
C GLY A 211 -3.10 3.82 2.24
N LEU A 212 -2.65 4.39 1.12
CA LEU A 212 -2.89 3.81 -0.20
C LEU A 212 -2.28 2.41 -0.34
N LEU A 213 -1.03 2.25 0.07
CA LEU A 213 -0.32 0.97 -0.07
C LEU A 213 -0.97 -0.15 0.75
N THR A 214 -1.44 0.17 1.96
CA THR A 214 -2.11 -0.80 2.83
C THR A 214 -3.45 -1.20 2.24
N THR A 215 -4.22 -0.24 1.73
CA THR A 215 -5.51 -0.48 1.06
C THR A 215 -5.34 -1.34 -0.18
N LEU A 216 -4.38 -1.03 -1.06
CA LEU A 216 -4.09 -1.86 -2.24
C LEU A 216 -3.73 -3.31 -1.86
N ARG A 217 -2.94 -3.50 -0.79
CA ARG A 217 -2.62 -4.83 -0.27
C ARG A 217 -3.85 -5.56 0.25
N LEU A 218 -4.75 -4.86 0.96
CA LEU A 218 -5.99 -5.45 1.47
C LEU A 218 -6.92 -5.82 0.32
N ASP A 219 -7.06 -4.98 -0.70
CA ASP A 219 -7.86 -5.27 -1.89
C ASP A 219 -7.36 -6.52 -2.62
N VAL A 220 -6.04 -6.64 -2.84
CA VAL A 220 -5.45 -7.87 -3.42
C VAL A 220 -5.71 -9.08 -2.52
N LYS A 221 -5.61 -8.94 -1.19
CA LYS A 221 -5.93 -10.03 -0.26
C LYS A 221 -7.38 -10.48 -0.41
N HIS A 222 -8.33 -9.53 -0.48
CA HIS A 222 -9.75 -9.83 -0.60
C HIS A 222 -10.13 -10.41 -1.98
N MET A 223 -9.38 -10.09 -3.03
CA MET A 223 -9.52 -10.75 -4.33
C MET A 223 -9.16 -12.25 -4.29
N ILE A 224 -8.23 -12.64 -3.40
CA ILE A 224 -7.77 -14.02 -3.25
C ILE A 224 -8.60 -14.76 -2.20
N VAL A 225 -8.87 -14.11 -1.08
CA VAL A 225 -9.65 -14.63 0.06
C VAL A 225 -10.79 -13.65 0.33
N PRO A 226 -12.01 -13.94 -0.14
CA PRO A 226 -13.15 -13.05 0.06
C PRO A 226 -13.32 -12.72 1.55
N ALA A 227 -13.52 -11.46 1.86
CA ALA A 227 -13.83 -11.03 3.22
C ALA A 227 -15.13 -11.67 3.66
N LYS A 228 -15.19 -12.12 4.92
CA LYS A 228 -16.43 -12.61 5.52
C LYS A 228 -17.34 -11.40 5.64
N ASN A 229 -18.38 -11.32 4.80
CA ASN A 229 -19.36 -10.25 4.85
C ASN A 229 -20.12 -10.34 6.19
N THR A 230 -19.68 -9.59 7.18
CA THR A 230 -20.35 -9.45 8.46
C THR A 230 -21.69 -8.72 8.35
N MET A 231 -21.93 -8.01 7.24
CA MET A 231 -23.22 -7.34 7.00
C MET A 231 -24.36 -8.31 6.62
N GLY A 232 -24.04 -9.53 6.15
CA GLY A 232 -25.08 -10.53 5.82
C GLY A 232 -25.64 -11.25 7.04
N SER A 233 -24.87 -11.39 8.11
CA SER A 233 -25.30 -12.11 9.31
C SER A 233 -26.33 -11.34 10.13
N ASP A 234 -26.28 -10.01 10.13
CA ASP A 234 -27.23 -9.18 10.89
C ASP A 234 -28.62 -9.13 10.24
N PHE A 235 -28.70 -9.35 8.92
CA PHE A 235 -29.99 -9.43 8.22
C PHE A 235 -30.63 -10.83 8.31
N GLU A 236 -29.84 -11.90 8.38
CA GLU A 236 -30.37 -13.26 8.61
C GLU A 236 -30.92 -13.42 10.04
N ASP A 237 -30.30 -12.79 11.05
CA ASP A 237 -30.80 -12.79 12.42
C ASP A 237 -32.12 -12.02 12.57
N ILE A 238 -32.32 -10.94 11.81
CA ILE A 238 -33.59 -10.20 11.80
C ILE A 238 -34.70 -11.00 11.09
N GLY A 239 -34.37 -11.77 10.06
CA GLY A 239 -35.29 -12.68 9.37
C GLY A 239 -35.79 -13.83 10.26
N ASN A 240 -34.95 -14.29 11.19
CA ASN A 240 -35.31 -15.36 12.14
C ASN A 240 -36.06 -14.89 13.39
N LEU A 241 -36.17 -13.57 13.61
CA LEU A 241 -36.92 -12.96 14.71
C LEU A 241 -38.38 -12.61 14.35
N ALA A 242 -38.79 -12.86 13.07
CA ALA A 242 -40.19 -12.72 12.72
C ALA A 242 -41.03 -13.80 13.45
N PRO A 243 -42.00 -13.43 14.29
CA PRO A 243 -42.80 -14.43 15.02
C PRO A 243 -43.60 -15.23 14.01
N ASN A 244 -43.56 -16.56 14.16
CA ASN A 244 -44.43 -17.49 13.50
C ASN A 244 -45.89 -17.15 13.83
N GLY A 245 -46.46 -16.24 13.03
CA GLY A 245 -47.88 -15.93 13.01
C GLY A 245 -48.61 -16.97 12.19
N SER A 246 -49.09 -18.00 12.89
CA SER A 246 -50.15 -18.88 12.41
C SER A 246 -51.32 -18.07 11.84
N SER A 247 -51.70 -18.31 10.64
CA SER A 247 -53.03 -17.97 10.17
C SER A 247 -53.58 -19.08 9.28
N SER A 248 -54.31 -19.92 9.86
CA SER A 248 -55.46 -20.58 9.29
C SER A 248 -56.58 -19.57 9.07
N SER A 249 -57.15 -19.51 7.88
CA SER A 249 -58.60 -19.37 7.71
C SER A 249 -58.95 -19.27 6.24
N SER A 250 -59.47 -20.35 5.73
CA SER A 250 -60.48 -20.57 4.75
C SER A 250 -61.54 -19.45 4.61
N GLY A 251 -61.97 -19.17 3.40
CA GLY A 251 -63.14 -18.37 3.15
C GLY A 251 -63.29 -17.95 1.68
N ASP A 252 -63.70 -18.89 0.82
CA ASP A 252 -64.48 -18.56 -0.36
C ASP A 252 -65.86 -18.06 0.09
N PRO A 253 -66.51 -17.14 -0.58
CA PRO A 253 -67.55 -17.57 -1.48
C PRO A 253 -67.67 -16.74 -2.77
N ALA A 254 -68.12 -17.45 -3.76
CA ALA A 254 -68.69 -17.01 -5.00
C ALA A 254 -69.78 -15.94 -4.88
N GLY A 255 -69.88 -15.05 -5.83
CA GLY A 255 -70.96 -14.09 -6.00
C GLY A 255 -70.89 -13.44 -7.37
N SER A 256 -71.51 -14.10 -8.34
CA SER A 256 -71.99 -13.53 -9.62
C SER A 256 -72.99 -12.42 -9.33
N VAL A 257 -73.02 -11.35 -10.17
CA VAL A 257 -74.22 -10.77 -10.80
C VAL A 257 -73.78 -9.62 -11.75
N SER A 258 -74.11 -9.77 -13.00
CA SER A 258 -74.55 -8.91 -14.07
C SER A 258 -75.07 -7.51 -13.67
N GLU A 259 -74.56 -6.51 -14.33
CA GLU A 259 -75.23 -5.63 -15.38
C GLU A 259 -74.23 -4.67 -15.96
#